data_eea9db5cdc538902a24dbb8fa2d55eff
#
_entry.id   eea9db5cdc538902a24dbb8fa2d55eff
#
_cell.length_a   1.000
_cell.length_b   1.000
_cell.length_c   1.000
_cell.angle_alpha   90.00
_cell.angle_beta   90.00
_cell.angle_gamma   90.00
#
_symmetry.space_group_name_H-M   'P 1'
#
loop_
_entity.id
_entity.type
_entity.pdbx_description
1 polymer ?
#
loop_
_entity_poly.entity_id
_entity_poly.type
_entity_poly.pdbx_seq_one_letter_code
_entity_poly.pdbx_strand_id
1 'polypeptide(L)'
;MSFHDIKDAFFSILTTLEFIDIIDVIILSYIVYMALKLIRETRAGQLVKGILLLVAGYFLSKFFHLKIMEYLLKQALDIGLIAMIILFQPELRRALEKFGRTKFGIRTLGFGQGSDTIAKKWEHAIDAICDSCVELSATCTGALIVVERQVRLGEQIETGTIMNAVPSKEVFGNIFYPKTPLHDGAVIMRDGIILAAACFLPKPQKDALINKKLGSRHRAAIGMSENSDAVIIVVSEETGQISVAMNGVLTRDYTHEKLKRLLYKEITDEKQDSKNSTVKNGERSKKDNENS
;
A
#
# COMPACT_ATOMS: atom_id res chain seq x y z
N MET A 1 -48.51 -5.36 17.22
CA MET A 1 -47.42 -6.20 17.73
C MET A 1 -47.32 -5.86 19.22
N SER A 2 -47.74 -6.75 20.10
CA SER A 2 -47.75 -6.49 21.53
C SER A 2 -46.34 -6.63 22.09
N PHE A 3 -46.03 -5.91 23.18
CA PHE A 3 -44.73 -5.99 23.87
C PHE A 3 -44.38 -7.44 24.29
N HIS A 4 -45.39 -8.27 24.46
CA HIS A 4 -45.26 -9.72 24.73
C HIS A 4 -44.73 -10.46 23.51
N ASP A 5 -45.21 -10.18 22.31
CA ASP A 5 -44.77 -10.85 21.06
C ASP A 5 -43.31 -10.59 20.75
N ILE A 6 -42.80 -9.40 21.12
CA ILE A 6 -41.40 -9.03 20.95
C ILE A 6 -40.50 -9.78 21.93
N LYS A 7 -40.99 -9.97 23.17
CA LYS A 7 -40.24 -10.66 24.22
C LYS A 7 -40.15 -12.18 23.94
N ASP A 8 -41.24 -12.78 23.46
CA ASP A 8 -41.27 -14.20 23.10
C ASP A 8 -40.45 -14.49 21.83
N ALA A 9 -40.47 -13.59 20.84
CA ALA A 9 -39.60 -13.68 19.68
C ALA A 9 -38.11 -13.54 20.06
N PHE A 10 -37.76 -12.62 20.97
CA PHE A 10 -36.42 -12.46 21.47
C PHE A 10 -35.90 -13.67 22.24
N PHE A 11 -36.77 -14.28 23.09
CA PHE A 11 -36.43 -15.49 23.85
C PHE A 11 -36.31 -16.72 22.94
N SER A 12 -37.14 -16.85 21.91
CA SER A 12 -37.05 -17.96 20.95
C SER A 12 -35.78 -17.88 20.10
N ILE A 13 -35.32 -16.67 19.73
CA ILE A 13 -34.04 -16.45 19.03
C ILE A 13 -32.86 -16.85 19.93
N LEU A 14 -32.90 -16.51 21.22
CA LEU A 14 -31.83 -16.83 22.17
C LEU A 14 -31.71 -18.35 22.44
N THR A 15 -32.81 -19.10 22.38
CA THR A 15 -32.83 -20.55 22.60
C THR A 15 -32.47 -21.38 21.35
N THR A 16 -32.50 -20.77 20.16
CA THR A 16 -32.11 -21.40 18.89
C THR A 16 -30.70 -21.00 18.40
N LEU A 17 -29.97 -20.21 19.19
CA LEU A 17 -28.59 -19.80 18.82
C LEU A 17 -27.66 -21.02 18.81
N GLU A 18 -27.24 -21.41 17.61
CA GLU A 18 -26.16 -22.37 17.41
C GLU A 18 -24.81 -21.69 17.50
N PHE A 19 -23.75 -22.44 17.80
CA PHE A 19 -22.38 -21.92 17.86
C PHE A 19 -21.95 -21.24 16.55
N ILE A 20 -22.56 -21.68 15.44
CA ILE A 20 -22.36 -21.12 14.09
C ILE A 20 -22.87 -19.69 13.99
N ASP A 21 -23.99 -19.34 14.62
CA ASP A 21 -24.59 -18.01 14.60
C ASP A 21 -23.70 -16.98 15.29
N ILE A 22 -22.97 -17.38 16.34
CA ILE A 22 -22.01 -16.52 17.03
C ILE A 22 -20.84 -16.20 16.11
N ILE A 23 -20.35 -17.18 15.36
CA ILE A 23 -19.28 -16.99 14.38
C ILE A 23 -19.74 -16.05 13.26
N ASP A 24 -20.97 -16.20 12.77
CA ASP A 24 -21.54 -15.36 11.72
C ASP A 24 -21.64 -13.89 12.17
N VAL A 25 -22.14 -13.64 13.39
CA VAL A 25 -22.18 -12.28 13.97
C VAL A 25 -20.79 -11.67 14.14
N ILE A 26 -19.78 -12.45 14.55
CA ILE A 26 -18.39 -11.97 14.68
C ILE A 26 -17.84 -11.62 13.32
N ILE A 27 -18.01 -12.47 12.30
CA ILE A 27 -17.56 -12.22 10.93
C ILE A 27 -18.25 -10.97 10.37
N LEU A 28 -19.57 -10.87 10.52
CA LEU A 28 -20.33 -9.72 10.06
C LEU A 28 -19.86 -8.42 10.74
N SER A 29 -19.67 -8.44 12.07
CA SER A 29 -19.17 -7.31 12.84
C SER A 29 -17.79 -6.88 12.38
N TYR A 30 -16.91 -7.83 12.07
CA TYR A 30 -15.58 -7.55 11.56
C TYR A 30 -15.63 -6.92 10.15
N ILE A 31 -16.49 -7.44 9.27
CA ILE A 31 -16.69 -6.89 7.93
C ILE A 31 -17.22 -5.44 8.01
N VAL A 32 -18.23 -5.21 8.85
CA VAL A 32 -18.80 -3.87 9.07
C VAL A 32 -17.77 -2.91 9.66
N TYR A 33 -16.99 -3.35 10.66
CA TYR A 33 -15.90 -2.56 11.23
C TYR A 33 -14.87 -2.17 10.16
N MET A 34 -14.47 -3.12 9.33
CA MET A 34 -13.48 -2.89 8.26
C MET A 34 -14.02 -1.92 7.20
N ALA A 35 -15.30 -2.05 6.83
CA ALA A 35 -15.97 -1.13 5.92
C ALA A 35 -16.05 0.30 6.49
N LEU A 36 -16.43 0.45 7.77
CA LEU A 36 -16.48 1.76 8.44
C LEU A 36 -15.09 2.40 8.58
N LYS A 37 -14.05 1.60 8.84
CA LYS A 37 -12.67 2.07 8.89
C LYS A 37 -12.23 2.59 7.52
N LEU A 38 -12.52 1.85 6.44
CA LEU A 38 -12.19 2.26 5.07
C LEU A 38 -12.88 3.59 4.70
N ILE A 39 -14.15 3.77 5.08
CA ILE A 39 -14.91 5.00 4.85
C ILE A 39 -14.30 6.19 5.60
N ARG A 40 -13.81 5.99 6.83
CA ARG A 40 -13.20 7.08 7.64
C ARG A 40 -11.83 7.53 7.12
N GLU A 41 -11.07 6.64 6.54
CA GLU A 41 -9.71 6.90 6.06
C GLU A 41 -9.67 7.48 4.64
N THR A 42 -10.81 7.53 3.93
CA THR A 42 -10.88 7.98 2.53
C THR A 42 -11.79 9.20 2.36
N ARG A 43 -11.66 9.91 1.24
CA ARG A 43 -12.58 10.98 0.81
C ARG A 43 -14.03 10.49 0.60
N ALA A 44 -14.23 9.18 0.58
CA ALA A 44 -15.52 8.52 0.49
C ALA A 44 -16.49 8.89 1.63
N GLY A 45 -16.00 9.29 2.80
CA GLY A 45 -16.84 9.65 3.94
C GLY A 45 -17.81 10.81 3.66
N GLN A 46 -17.46 11.74 2.78
CA GLN A 46 -18.36 12.84 2.39
C GLN A 46 -19.48 12.35 1.45
N LEU A 47 -19.16 11.43 0.53
CA LEU A 47 -20.13 10.82 -0.39
C LEU A 47 -21.14 9.95 0.34
N VAL A 48 -20.67 9.15 1.31
CA VAL A 48 -21.55 8.31 2.16
C VAL A 48 -22.56 9.18 2.92
N LYS A 49 -22.17 10.36 3.44
CA LYS A 49 -23.09 11.29 4.08
C LYS A 49 -24.15 11.81 3.09
N GLY A 50 -23.78 12.13 1.85
CA GLY A 50 -24.71 12.53 0.81
C GLY A 50 -25.73 11.45 0.46
N ILE A 51 -25.29 10.21 0.33
CA ILE A 51 -26.17 9.07 0.06
C ILE A 51 -27.10 8.80 1.23
N LEU A 52 -26.60 8.85 2.45
CA LEU A 52 -27.42 8.67 3.66
C LEU A 52 -28.54 9.72 3.71
N LEU A 53 -28.24 10.96 3.34
CA LEU A 53 -29.24 12.05 3.25
C LEU A 53 -30.29 11.75 2.17
N LEU A 54 -29.90 11.26 0.99
CA LEU A 54 -30.84 10.86 -0.07
C LEU A 54 -31.73 9.68 0.39
N VAL A 55 -31.15 8.67 1.04
CA VAL A 55 -31.90 7.52 1.59
C VAL A 55 -32.87 7.98 2.68
N ALA A 56 -32.45 8.86 3.59
CA ALA A 56 -33.33 9.42 4.61
C ALA A 56 -34.47 10.22 3.97
N GLY A 57 -34.20 11.04 2.96
CA GLY A 57 -35.21 11.77 2.19
C GLY A 57 -36.20 10.85 1.48
N TYR A 58 -35.72 9.72 0.92
CA TYR A 58 -36.60 8.73 0.30
C TYR A 58 -37.56 8.09 1.32
N PHE A 59 -37.07 7.67 2.48
CA PHE A 59 -37.94 7.12 3.54
C PHE A 59 -38.95 8.15 4.07
N LEU A 60 -38.51 9.41 4.23
CA LEU A 60 -39.38 10.50 4.65
C LEU A 60 -40.47 10.79 3.62
N SER A 61 -40.12 10.83 2.33
CA SER A 61 -41.05 10.96 1.21
C SER A 61 -42.09 9.86 1.17
N LYS A 62 -41.67 8.63 1.41
CA LYS A 62 -42.56 7.47 1.50
C LYS A 62 -43.50 7.55 2.70
N PHE A 63 -42.99 8.02 3.86
CA PHE A 63 -43.80 8.19 5.07
C PHE A 63 -44.90 9.23 4.88
N PHE A 64 -44.59 10.34 4.22
CA PHE A 64 -45.57 11.42 3.91
C PHE A 64 -46.36 11.16 2.64
N HIS A 65 -46.23 10.01 1.99
CA HIS A 65 -46.95 9.67 0.75
C HIS A 65 -46.76 10.67 -0.42
N LEU A 66 -45.56 11.29 -0.51
CA LEU A 66 -45.18 12.25 -1.54
C LEU A 66 -44.75 11.54 -2.83
N LYS A 67 -45.70 11.09 -3.65
CA LYS A 67 -45.46 10.22 -4.82
C LYS A 67 -44.42 10.74 -5.81
N ILE A 68 -44.45 12.05 -6.12
CA ILE A 68 -43.51 12.66 -7.07
C ILE A 68 -42.09 12.66 -6.50
N MET A 69 -41.96 13.04 -5.20
CA MET A 69 -40.66 13.10 -4.51
C MET A 69 -40.07 11.69 -4.33
N GLU A 70 -40.92 10.73 -3.98
CA GLU A 70 -40.54 9.32 -3.89
C GLU A 70 -39.98 8.80 -5.24
N TYR A 71 -40.64 9.10 -6.34
CA TYR A 71 -40.18 8.71 -7.69
C TYR A 71 -38.84 9.35 -8.04
N LEU A 72 -38.68 10.66 -7.82
CA LEU A 72 -37.45 11.39 -8.12
C LEU A 72 -36.27 10.90 -7.28
N LEU A 73 -36.48 10.70 -5.96
CA LEU A 73 -35.45 10.23 -5.06
C LEU A 73 -35.04 8.77 -5.38
N LYS A 74 -36.00 7.91 -5.74
CA LYS A 74 -35.71 6.55 -6.20
C LYS A 74 -34.84 6.57 -7.45
N GLN A 75 -35.19 7.36 -8.44
CA GLN A 75 -34.41 7.48 -9.68
C GLN A 75 -33.00 8.03 -9.39
N ALA A 76 -32.89 9.01 -8.49
CA ALA A 76 -31.59 9.55 -8.06
C ALA A 76 -30.73 8.49 -7.34
N LEU A 77 -31.32 7.62 -6.52
CA LEU A 77 -30.63 6.52 -5.85
C LEU A 77 -30.16 5.46 -6.84
N ASP A 78 -30.97 5.09 -7.82
CA ASP A 78 -30.64 4.09 -8.85
C ASP A 78 -29.44 4.55 -9.70
N ILE A 79 -29.46 5.82 -10.14
CA ILE A 79 -28.34 6.44 -10.87
C ILE A 79 -27.12 6.62 -9.96
N GLY A 80 -27.36 7.04 -8.72
CA GLY A 80 -26.33 7.26 -7.71
C GLY A 80 -25.55 5.97 -7.37
N LEU A 81 -26.22 4.82 -7.39
CA LEU A 81 -25.55 3.52 -7.19
C LEU A 81 -24.54 3.22 -8.30
N ILE A 82 -24.91 3.46 -9.56
CA ILE A 82 -24.01 3.26 -10.70
C ILE A 82 -22.84 4.25 -10.63
N ALA A 83 -23.13 5.52 -10.35
CA ALA A 83 -22.10 6.53 -10.18
C ALA A 83 -21.14 6.19 -9.04
N MET A 84 -21.63 5.60 -7.95
CA MET A 84 -20.83 5.14 -6.83
C MET A 84 -19.86 4.04 -7.25
N ILE A 85 -20.30 3.02 -8.00
CA ILE A 85 -19.44 1.92 -8.48
C ILE A 85 -18.30 2.48 -9.33
N ILE A 86 -18.60 3.42 -10.24
CA ILE A 86 -17.60 4.05 -11.10
C ILE A 86 -16.61 4.86 -10.26
N LEU A 87 -17.09 5.63 -9.29
CA LEU A 87 -16.27 6.48 -8.45
C LEU A 87 -15.35 5.69 -7.52
N PHE A 88 -15.83 4.55 -7.00
CA PHE A 88 -15.06 3.66 -6.12
C PHE A 88 -14.24 2.61 -6.86
N GLN A 89 -14.27 2.60 -8.19
CA GLN A 89 -13.47 1.67 -8.99
C GLN A 89 -11.98 1.66 -8.58
N PRO A 90 -11.28 2.82 -8.43
CA PRO A 90 -9.87 2.82 -8.02
C PRO A 90 -9.65 2.29 -6.60
N GLU A 91 -10.57 2.58 -5.66
CA GLU A 91 -10.48 2.08 -4.29
C GLU A 91 -10.72 0.57 -4.21
N LEU A 92 -11.71 0.07 -4.95
CA LEU A 92 -11.98 -1.38 -5.07
C LEU A 92 -10.79 -2.10 -5.70
N ARG A 93 -10.19 -1.54 -6.75
CA ARG A 93 -8.98 -2.10 -7.35
C ARG A 93 -7.85 -2.19 -6.34
N ARG A 94 -7.56 -1.09 -5.61
CA ARG A 94 -6.53 -1.08 -4.54
C ARG A 94 -6.84 -2.07 -3.42
N ALA A 95 -8.09 -2.18 -3.00
CA ALA A 95 -8.51 -3.15 -1.99
C ALA A 95 -8.33 -4.59 -2.47
N LEU A 96 -8.77 -4.92 -3.68
CA LEU A 96 -8.60 -6.25 -4.28
C LEU A 96 -7.12 -6.61 -4.47
N GLU A 97 -6.29 -5.65 -4.90
CA GLU A 97 -4.85 -5.83 -4.98
C GLU A 97 -4.23 -6.10 -3.61
N LYS A 98 -4.68 -5.41 -2.56
CA LYS A 98 -4.24 -5.64 -1.18
C LYS A 98 -4.71 -7.01 -0.65
N PHE A 99 -5.94 -7.42 -0.93
CA PHE A 99 -6.46 -8.75 -0.59
C PHE A 99 -5.77 -9.87 -1.38
N GLY A 100 -5.54 -9.68 -2.68
CA GLY A 100 -4.83 -10.65 -3.51
C GLY A 100 -3.36 -10.86 -3.11
N ARG A 101 -2.78 -9.90 -2.38
CA ARG A 101 -1.41 -9.97 -1.82
C ARG A 101 -1.36 -10.59 -0.44
N THR A 102 -2.47 -10.66 0.30
CA THR A 102 -2.53 -11.42 1.55
C THR A 102 -2.30 -12.89 1.20
N LYS A 103 -1.26 -13.48 1.77
CA LYS A 103 -0.64 -14.80 1.51
C LYS A 103 -1.61 -16.00 1.45
N PHE A 104 -2.71 -15.90 0.69
CA PHE A 104 -3.61 -17.01 0.47
C PHE A 104 -3.19 -17.77 -0.81
N GLY A 105 -2.26 -18.70 -0.66
CA GLY A 105 -2.36 -19.95 -1.40
C GLY A 105 -1.79 -20.10 -2.80
N ILE A 106 -0.87 -19.27 -3.34
CA ILE A 106 -0.22 -19.60 -4.65
C ILE A 106 1.29 -19.88 -4.50
N ARG A 107 1.79 -20.03 -3.28
CA ARG A 107 3.19 -20.41 -3.04
C ARG A 107 3.42 -21.93 -2.87
N THR A 108 2.41 -22.75 -3.08
CA THR A 108 2.49 -24.22 -2.93
C THR A 108 2.93 -24.94 -4.22
N LEU A 109 3.17 -24.23 -5.31
CA LEU A 109 3.75 -24.79 -6.53
C LEU A 109 5.22 -24.39 -6.67
N GLY A 110 6.05 -25.11 -5.94
CA GLY A 110 7.40 -25.56 -6.22
C GLY A 110 8.33 -24.72 -7.12
N PHE A 111 8.81 -23.54 -6.63
CA PHE A 111 10.03 -22.95 -7.18
C PHE A 111 10.94 -22.46 -6.04
N GLY A 112 11.51 -23.40 -5.32
CA GLY A 112 12.40 -23.17 -4.16
C GLY A 112 13.85 -22.81 -4.49
N GLN A 113 14.25 -22.63 -5.74
CA GLN A 113 15.65 -22.39 -6.11
C GLN A 113 16.03 -20.91 -6.36
N GLY A 114 15.07 -19.95 -6.33
CA GLY A 114 15.35 -18.54 -6.59
C GLY A 114 15.69 -17.67 -5.37
N SER A 115 15.40 -18.12 -4.15
CA SER A 115 15.47 -17.26 -2.96
C SER A 115 16.88 -16.88 -2.53
N ASP A 116 17.83 -17.78 -2.62
CA ASP A 116 19.21 -17.53 -2.21
C ASP A 116 19.97 -16.65 -3.22
N THR A 117 19.61 -16.77 -4.51
CA THR A 117 20.15 -15.92 -5.57
C THR A 117 19.67 -14.49 -5.45
N ILE A 118 18.39 -14.27 -5.09
CA ILE A 118 17.83 -12.93 -4.91
C ILE A 118 18.37 -12.29 -3.63
N ALA A 119 18.59 -13.05 -2.56
CA ALA A 119 19.18 -12.53 -1.33
C ALA A 119 20.61 -12.00 -1.58
N LYS A 120 21.45 -12.76 -2.28
CA LYS A 120 22.79 -12.32 -2.68
C LYS A 120 22.78 -11.09 -3.59
N LYS A 121 21.80 -10.99 -4.51
CA LYS A 121 21.63 -9.80 -5.35
C LYS A 121 21.31 -8.56 -4.52
N TRP A 122 20.45 -8.69 -3.49
CA TRP A 122 20.13 -7.58 -2.60
C TRP A 122 21.29 -7.17 -1.70
N GLU A 123 22.10 -8.12 -1.23
CA GLU A 123 23.31 -7.83 -0.48
C GLU A 123 24.24 -6.90 -1.29
N HIS A 124 24.55 -7.28 -2.52
CA HIS A 124 25.34 -6.46 -3.44
C HIS A 124 24.68 -5.12 -3.77
N ALA A 125 23.35 -5.13 -3.97
CA ALA A 125 22.60 -3.92 -4.30
C ALA A 125 22.59 -2.90 -3.15
N ILE A 126 22.44 -3.37 -1.90
CA ILE A 126 22.45 -2.53 -0.70
C ILE A 126 23.81 -1.83 -0.56
N ASP A 127 24.91 -2.55 -0.76
CA ASP A 127 26.24 -1.97 -0.69
C ASP A 127 26.42 -0.92 -1.79
N ALA A 128 26.04 -1.23 -3.03
CA ALA A 128 26.10 -0.30 -4.15
C ALA A 128 25.25 0.97 -3.91
N ILE A 129 24.06 0.84 -3.33
CA ILE A 129 23.21 1.99 -2.97
C ILE A 129 23.89 2.85 -1.91
N CYS A 130 24.38 2.24 -0.83
CA CYS A 130 25.00 2.98 0.28
C CYS A 130 26.25 3.71 -0.16
N ASP A 131 27.14 3.06 -0.89
CA ASP A 131 28.37 3.65 -1.41
C ASP A 131 28.08 4.80 -2.39
N SER A 132 27.09 4.60 -3.27
CA SER A 132 26.64 5.64 -4.20
C SER A 132 26.07 6.85 -3.47
N CYS A 133 25.23 6.64 -2.45
CA CYS A 133 24.65 7.73 -1.69
C CYS A 133 25.71 8.58 -0.98
N VAL A 134 26.78 7.97 -0.48
CA VAL A 134 27.89 8.69 0.15
C VAL A 134 28.65 9.55 -0.88
N GLU A 135 28.95 9.00 -2.05
CA GLU A 135 29.64 9.74 -3.11
C GLU A 135 28.79 10.90 -3.65
N LEU A 136 27.52 10.63 -3.95
CA LEU A 136 26.57 11.65 -4.40
C LEU A 136 26.34 12.73 -3.34
N SER A 137 26.36 12.35 -2.05
CA SER A 137 26.31 13.28 -0.92
C SER A 137 27.55 14.20 -0.89
N ALA A 138 28.74 13.65 -1.06
CA ALA A 138 29.99 14.40 -1.04
C ALA A 138 30.08 15.42 -2.19
N THR A 139 29.47 15.11 -3.33
CA THR A 139 29.44 15.99 -4.52
C THR A 139 28.18 16.86 -4.60
N CYS A 140 27.30 16.81 -3.61
CA CYS A 140 25.98 17.46 -3.63
C CYS A 140 25.20 17.15 -4.91
N THR A 141 25.29 15.91 -5.39
CA THR A 141 24.56 15.43 -6.56
C THR A 141 23.21 14.86 -6.11
N GLY A 142 22.11 15.44 -6.58
CA GLY A 142 20.76 15.01 -6.23
C GLY A 142 20.43 13.63 -6.76
N ALA A 143 19.93 12.74 -5.89
CA ALA A 143 19.52 11.40 -6.27
C ALA A 143 18.17 11.01 -5.66
N LEU A 144 17.43 10.14 -6.35
CA LEU A 144 16.15 9.60 -5.90
C LEU A 144 16.09 8.11 -6.26
N ILE A 145 16.23 7.25 -5.24
CA ILE A 145 16.27 5.80 -5.41
C ILE A 145 15.08 5.18 -4.68
N VAL A 146 14.28 4.39 -5.40
CA VAL A 146 13.11 3.69 -4.88
C VAL A 146 13.39 2.20 -4.84
N VAL A 147 13.36 1.62 -3.65
CA VAL A 147 13.45 0.17 -3.45
C VAL A 147 12.02 -0.37 -3.38
N GLU A 148 11.61 -1.04 -4.45
CA GLU A 148 10.29 -1.68 -4.53
C GLU A 148 10.25 -2.88 -3.58
N ARG A 149 9.14 -3.00 -2.83
CA ARG A 149 8.93 -4.11 -1.91
C ARG A 149 7.74 -4.97 -2.35
N GLN A 150 6.65 -4.99 -1.61
CA GLN A 150 5.46 -5.79 -1.92
C GLN A 150 4.56 -5.11 -2.96
N VAL A 151 4.43 -3.78 -2.86
CA VAL A 151 3.63 -2.98 -3.79
C VAL A 151 4.38 -2.77 -5.09
N ARG A 152 3.87 -3.32 -6.19
CA ARG A 152 4.47 -3.17 -7.52
C ARG A 152 4.27 -1.76 -8.07
N LEU A 153 5.33 -1.18 -8.62
CA LEU A 153 5.37 0.20 -9.11
C LEU A 153 5.28 0.25 -10.66
N GLY A 154 4.42 -0.58 -11.24
CA GLY A 154 4.30 -0.70 -12.70
C GLY A 154 4.01 0.63 -13.39
N GLU A 155 3.05 1.41 -12.86
CA GLU A 155 2.68 2.72 -13.42
C GLU A 155 3.86 3.71 -13.46
N GLN A 156 4.71 3.70 -12.41
CA GLN A 156 5.89 4.57 -12.35
C GLN A 156 7.00 4.09 -13.29
N ILE A 157 7.19 2.78 -13.38
CA ILE A 157 8.19 2.15 -14.27
C ILE A 157 7.89 2.47 -15.74
N GLU A 158 6.63 2.45 -16.15
CA GLU A 158 6.20 2.77 -17.52
C GLU A 158 6.54 4.21 -17.94
N THR A 159 6.70 5.13 -16.99
CA THR A 159 7.09 6.53 -17.29
C THR A 159 8.58 6.69 -17.53
N GLY A 160 9.40 5.72 -17.15
CA GLY A 160 10.86 5.78 -17.20
C GLY A 160 11.48 4.96 -18.32
N THR A 161 12.79 4.89 -18.28
CA THR A 161 13.60 4.07 -19.20
C THR A 161 13.94 2.74 -18.53
N ILE A 162 13.55 1.62 -19.15
CA ILE A 162 13.88 0.27 -18.67
C ILE A 162 15.38 0.01 -18.85
N MET A 163 16.05 -0.41 -17.77
CA MET A 163 17.49 -0.64 -17.76
C MET A 163 17.85 -2.10 -17.55
N ASN A 164 17.23 -2.78 -16.61
CA ASN A 164 17.56 -4.16 -16.19
C ASN A 164 19.05 -4.33 -15.87
N ALA A 165 19.64 -3.37 -15.17
CA ALA A 165 21.08 -3.29 -14.91
C ALA A 165 21.44 -3.81 -13.51
N VAL A 166 22.65 -4.38 -13.39
CA VAL A 166 23.24 -4.71 -12.09
C VAL A 166 23.64 -3.40 -11.41
N PRO A 167 23.22 -3.17 -10.14
CA PRO A 167 23.58 -1.93 -9.45
C PRO A 167 25.06 -1.92 -9.12
N SER A 168 25.69 -0.77 -9.37
CA SER A 168 27.03 -0.43 -8.90
C SER A 168 27.11 1.06 -8.64
N LYS A 169 28.12 1.47 -7.88
CA LYS A 169 28.38 2.85 -7.54
C LYS A 169 28.53 3.72 -8.81
N GLU A 170 29.24 3.20 -9.82
CA GLU A 170 29.48 3.88 -11.10
C GLU A 170 28.19 4.03 -11.91
N VAL A 171 27.33 3.00 -11.89
CA VAL A 171 26.03 3.06 -12.61
C VAL A 171 25.14 4.14 -12.01
N PHE A 172 24.99 4.20 -10.68
CA PHE A 172 24.25 5.26 -10.03
C PHE A 172 24.85 6.64 -10.27
N GLY A 173 26.19 6.75 -10.21
CA GLY A 173 26.91 7.98 -10.52
C GLY A 173 26.63 8.50 -11.94
N ASN A 174 26.60 7.60 -12.92
CA ASN A 174 26.26 7.94 -14.31
C ASN A 174 24.78 8.29 -14.50
N ILE A 175 23.87 7.58 -13.84
CA ILE A 175 22.43 7.88 -13.92
C ILE A 175 22.15 9.28 -13.37
N PHE A 176 22.66 9.61 -12.18
CA PHE A 176 22.38 10.88 -11.51
C PHE A 176 23.33 12.02 -11.91
N TYR A 177 24.24 11.77 -12.86
CA TYR A 177 25.09 12.84 -13.36
C TYR A 177 24.25 13.98 -13.93
N PRO A 178 24.45 15.24 -13.47
CA PRO A 178 23.59 16.36 -13.83
C PRO A 178 23.53 16.59 -15.35
N LYS A 179 22.35 16.97 -15.84
CA LYS A 179 22.06 17.27 -17.25
C LYS A 179 22.10 16.06 -18.20
N THR A 180 22.17 14.85 -17.72
CA THR A 180 21.97 13.63 -18.53
C THR A 180 20.48 13.29 -18.65
N PRO A 181 20.04 12.55 -19.67
CA PRO A 181 18.63 12.17 -19.82
C PRO A 181 18.03 11.35 -18.68
N LEU A 182 18.86 10.62 -17.91
CA LEU A 182 18.40 9.70 -16.88
C LEU A 182 18.35 10.31 -15.46
N HIS A 183 18.94 11.52 -15.25
CA HIS A 183 19.07 12.11 -13.92
C HIS A 183 17.75 12.74 -13.39
N ASP A 184 16.83 13.08 -14.28
CA ASP A 184 15.55 13.69 -13.91
C ASP A 184 14.50 12.61 -13.70
N GLY A 185 14.24 12.31 -12.44
CA GLY A 185 13.34 11.27 -12.00
C GLY A 185 13.97 10.30 -11.00
N ALA A 186 13.28 9.20 -10.78
CA ALA A 186 13.69 8.18 -9.82
C ALA A 186 14.30 6.96 -10.51
N VAL A 187 15.24 6.32 -9.84
CA VAL A 187 15.65 4.95 -10.13
C VAL A 187 14.77 4.01 -9.35
N ILE A 188 14.18 3.01 -9.99
CA ILE A 188 13.39 1.96 -9.33
C ILE A 188 14.18 0.66 -9.34
N MET A 189 14.37 0.13 -8.12
CA MET A 189 15.04 -1.15 -7.85
C MET A 189 14.01 -2.25 -7.59
N ARG A 190 14.21 -3.41 -8.21
CA ARG A 190 13.41 -4.61 -8.00
C ARG A 190 14.31 -5.84 -7.99
N ASP A 191 14.09 -6.75 -7.04
CA ASP A 191 14.81 -8.03 -6.93
C ASP A 191 16.34 -7.90 -6.99
N GLY A 192 16.88 -6.80 -6.45
CA GLY A 192 18.31 -6.51 -6.38
C GLY A 192 18.93 -5.99 -7.69
N ILE A 193 18.12 -5.53 -8.65
CA ILE A 193 18.60 -4.89 -9.90
C ILE A 193 17.98 -3.51 -10.07
N ILE A 194 18.62 -2.65 -10.85
CA ILE A 194 18.05 -1.41 -11.36
C ILE A 194 17.10 -1.78 -12.49
N LEU A 195 15.79 -1.66 -12.24
CA LEU A 195 14.79 -2.02 -13.24
C LEU A 195 14.56 -0.89 -14.24
N ALA A 196 14.42 0.35 -13.76
CA ALA A 196 14.20 1.53 -14.60
C ALA A 196 14.82 2.77 -13.97
N ALA A 197 15.11 3.79 -14.80
CA ALA A 197 15.58 5.11 -14.38
C ALA A 197 14.72 6.20 -15.01
N ALA A 198 14.85 7.44 -14.54
CA ALA A 198 14.06 8.60 -14.96
C ALA A 198 12.54 8.39 -14.78
N CYS A 199 12.14 7.65 -13.74
CA CYS A 199 10.72 7.39 -13.45
C CYS A 199 10.08 8.56 -12.72
N PHE A 200 8.85 8.95 -13.13
CA PHE A 200 8.08 9.97 -12.43
C PHE A 200 7.35 9.38 -11.22
N LEU A 201 7.44 10.10 -10.11
CA LEU A 201 6.75 9.74 -8.87
C LEU A 201 5.58 10.68 -8.59
N PRO A 202 4.52 10.19 -7.91
CA PRO A 202 3.37 11.01 -7.56
C PRO A 202 3.75 12.10 -6.55
N LYS A 203 3.06 13.25 -6.64
CA LYS A 203 3.16 14.30 -5.62
C LYS A 203 2.44 13.89 -4.33
N PRO A 204 2.87 14.42 -3.17
CA PRO A 204 2.21 14.16 -1.90
C PRO A 204 0.75 14.63 -1.91
N GLN A 205 -0.13 13.92 -1.20
CA GLN A 205 -1.55 14.28 -1.12
C GLN A 205 -1.78 15.63 -0.42
N LYS A 206 -0.92 15.97 0.55
CA LYS A 206 -0.99 17.22 1.32
C LYS A 206 0.25 18.09 1.09
N ASP A 207 0.57 18.35 -0.16
CA ASP A 207 1.75 19.15 -0.56
C ASP A 207 1.81 20.55 0.12
N ALA A 208 0.65 21.14 0.38
CA ALA A 208 0.56 22.44 1.07
C ALA A 208 1.03 22.40 2.54
N LEU A 209 1.03 21.23 3.18
CA LEU A 209 1.48 21.05 4.58
C LEU A 209 2.96 20.66 4.68
N ILE A 210 3.61 20.36 3.56
CA ILE A 210 5.01 19.98 3.52
C ILE A 210 5.87 21.24 3.58
N ASN A 211 6.97 21.17 4.32
CA ASN A 211 7.91 22.26 4.45
C ASN A 211 8.39 22.73 3.05
N LYS A 212 8.13 24.01 2.73
CA LYS A 212 8.46 24.63 1.44
C LYS A 212 9.97 24.64 1.11
N LYS A 213 10.82 24.42 2.11
CA LYS A 213 12.28 24.29 1.95
C LYS A 213 12.71 22.93 1.41
N LEU A 214 11.77 21.98 1.25
CA LEU A 214 12.07 20.68 0.66
C LEU A 214 12.11 20.77 -0.87
N GLY A 215 13.19 20.28 -1.48
CA GLY A 215 13.33 20.19 -2.94
C GLY A 215 12.34 19.21 -3.57
N SER A 216 12.27 19.23 -4.90
CA SER A 216 11.34 18.41 -5.70
C SER A 216 11.46 16.90 -5.42
N ARG A 217 12.69 16.38 -5.30
CA ARG A 217 12.98 14.97 -5.03
C ARG A 217 12.47 14.52 -3.66
N HIS A 218 12.59 15.36 -2.64
CA HIS A 218 12.06 15.06 -1.31
C HIS A 218 10.54 14.98 -1.31
N ARG A 219 9.85 15.89 -2.02
CA ARG A 219 8.40 15.85 -2.14
C ARG A 219 7.93 14.62 -2.91
N ALA A 220 8.61 14.27 -4.00
CA ALA A 220 8.33 13.06 -4.77
C ALA A 220 8.52 11.80 -3.90
N ALA A 221 9.56 11.76 -3.06
CA ALA A 221 9.79 10.66 -2.13
C ALA A 221 8.66 10.52 -1.10
N ILE A 222 8.19 11.62 -0.49
CA ILE A 222 7.05 11.60 0.42
C ILE A 222 5.80 11.10 -0.31
N GLY A 223 5.48 11.67 -1.48
CA GLY A 223 4.30 11.28 -2.26
C GLY A 223 4.29 9.80 -2.65
N MET A 224 5.45 9.25 -3.02
CA MET A 224 5.57 7.83 -3.33
C MET A 224 5.41 6.97 -2.08
N SER A 225 5.98 7.38 -0.95
CA SER A 225 5.87 6.64 0.32
C SER A 225 4.46 6.68 0.95
N GLU A 226 3.61 7.64 0.58
CA GLU A 226 2.19 7.66 0.96
C GLU A 226 1.37 6.62 0.19
N ASN A 227 1.82 6.24 -1.02
CA ASN A 227 1.08 5.39 -1.94
C ASN A 227 1.62 3.97 -2.07
N SER A 228 2.77 3.67 -1.45
CA SER A 228 3.42 2.37 -1.50
C SER A 228 4.15 2.04 -0.20
N ASP A 229 4.55 0.79 -0.05
CA ASP A 229 5.42 0.30 1.02
C ASP A 229 6.92 0.38 0.66
N ALA A 230 7.26 1.04 -0.45
CA ALA A 230 8.63 1.18 -0.91
C ALA A 230 9.49 1.98 0.08
N VAL A 231 10.78 1.70 0.10
CA VAL A 231 11.80 2.51 0.77
C VAL A 231 12.36 3.49 -0.24
N ILE A 232 12.22 4.78 0.00
CA ILE A 232 12.67 5.82 -0.92
C ILE A 232 13.84 6.59 -0.32
N ILE A 233 14.98 6.56 -0.99
CA ILE A 233 16.21 7.22 -0.57
C ILE A 233 16.39 8.49 -1.41
N VAL A 234 16.70 9.59 -0.75
CA VAL A 234 16.94 10.90 -1.37
C VAL A 234 18.28 11.43 -0.96
N VAL A 235 19.08 11.85 -1.93
CA VAL A 235 20.27 12.70 -1.70
C VAL A 235 19.93 14.12 -2.15
N SER A 236 20.12 15.08 -1.26
CA SER A 236 19.85 16.50 -1.54
C SER A 236 20.90 17.10 -2.47
N GLU A 237 20.49 17.76 -3.54
CA GLU A 237 21.39 18.52 -4.40
C GLU A 237 21.86 19.83 -3.79
N GLU A 238 21.16 20.35 -2.77
CA GLU A 238 21.52 21.59 -2.09
C GLU A 238 22.49 21.37 -0.93
N THR A 239 22.29 20.28 -0.16
CA THR A 239 22.99 20.05 1.10
C THR A 239 23.81 18.77 1.16
N GLY A 240 23.68 17.90 0.17
CA GLY A 240 24.23 16.54 0.20
C GLY A 240 23.59 15.60 1.22
N GLN A 241 22.61 16.06 2.00
CA GLN A 241 21.99 15.30 3.08
C GLN A 241 21.26 14.07 2.54
N ILE A 242 21.52 12.91 3.13
CA ILE A 242 20.82 11.66 2.81
C ILE A 242 19.59 11.54 3.69
N SER A 243 18.44 11.34 3.06
CA SER A 243 17.14 11.19 3.71
C SER A 243 16.43 9.93 3.21
N VAL A 244 15.55 9.37 4.03
CA VAL A 244 14.70 8.22 3.65
C VAL A 244 13.24 8.55 3.92
N ALA A 245 12.38 8.29 2.94
CA ALA A 245 10.93 8.40 3.06
C ALA A 245 10.31 7.01 3.12
N MET A 246 9.45 6.79 4.11
CA MET A 246 8.66 5.56 4.31
C MET A 246 7.32 5.92 4.95
N ASN A 247 6.22 5.32 4.50
CA ASN A 247 4.87 5.51 5.06
C ASN A 247 4.46 7.00 5.20
N GLY A 248 4.82 7.84 4.25
CA GLY A 248 4.53 9.28 4.26
C GLY A 248 5.45 10.12 5.16
N VAL A 249 6.43 9.51 5.83
CA VAL A 249 7.35 10.20 6.75
C VAL A 249 8.75 10.27 6.16
N LEU A 250 9.33 11.47 6.15
CA LEU A 250 10.72 11.72 5.71
C LEU A 250 11.63 11.83 6.94
N THR A 251 12.59 10.94 7.05
CA THR A 251 13.64 10.95 8.09
C THR A 251 14.97 11.36 7.46
N ARG A 252 15.70 12.26 8.11
CA ARG A 252 16.94 12.86 7.60
C ARG A 252 18.17 12.34 8.32
N ASP A 253 19.35 12.75 7.85
CA ASP A 253 20.66 12.52 8.48
C ASP A 253 21.04 11.05 8.57
N TYR A 254 20.88 10.35 7.44
CA TYR A 254 21.39 9.01 7.33
C TYR A 254 22.88 9.00 7.01
N THR A 255 23.64 8.27 7.82
CA THR A 255 25.02 7.90 7.52
C THR A 255 25.01 6.59 6.74
N HIS A 256 26.14 6.23 6.09
CA HIS A 256 26.33 4.95 5.41
C HIS A 256 25.83 3.76 6.25
N GLU A 257 26.30 3.68 7.50
CA GLU A 257 25.96 2.57 8.41
C GLU A 257 24.46 2.51 8.78
N LYS A 258 23.86 3.70 9.04
CA LYS A 258 22.42 3.77 9.35
C LYS A 258 21.58 3.37 8.16
N LEU A 259 21.94 3.83 6.95
CA LEU A 259 21.25 3.50 5.71
C LEU A 259 21.35 2.01 5.41
N LYS A 260 22.57 1.46 5.49
CA LYS A 260 22.82 0.02 5.28
C LYS A 260 21.98 -0.84 6.23
N ARG A 261 21.99 -0.52 7.53
CA ARG A 261 21.20 -1.25 8.54
C ARG A 261 19.69 -1.18 8.27
N LEU A 262 19.19 0.00 7.88
CA LEU A 262 17.79 0.16 7.51
C LEU A 262 17.42 -0.72 6.32
N LEU A 263 18.21 -0.65 5.24
CA LEU A 263 17.93 -1.41 4.01
C LEU A 263 17.98 -2.92 4.25
N TYR A 264 18.96 -3.41 5.02
CA TYR A 264 19.00 -4.82 5.41
C TYR A 264 17.74 -5.21 6.17
N LYS A 265 17.33 -4.43 7.17
CA LYS A 265 16.13 -4.70 7.96
C LYS A 265 14.88 -4.74 7.07
N GLU A 266 14.64 -3.70 6.29
CA GLU A 266 13.39 -3.57 5.52
C GLU A 266 13.30 -4.52 4.31
N ILE A 267 14.45 -4.99 3.78
CA ILE A 267 14.49 -5.87 2.61
C ILE A 267 14.66 -7.34 3.02
N THR A 268 15.41 -7.62 4.11
CA THR A 268 15.81 -8.99 4.47
C THR A 268 14.91 -9.59 5.56
N ASP A 269 14.46 -8.81 6.56
CA ASP A 269 13.59 -9.29 7.66
C ASP A 269 12.20 -9.72 7.15
N GLU A 270 11.67 -9.08 6.12
CA GLU A 270 10.45 -9.55 5.47
C GLU A 270 10.56 -10.98 4.91
N LYS A 271 11.77 -11.42 4.54
CA LYS A 271 11.99 -12.77 4.03
C LYS A 271 12.15 -13.81 5.14
N GLN A 272 12.60 -13.41 6.34
CA GLN A 272 12.68 -14.31 7.50
C GLN A 272 11.31 -14.57 8.12
N ASP A 273 10.46 -13.57 8.26
CA ASP A 273 9.08 -13.75 8.72
C ASP A 273 8.26 -14.62 7.77
N SER A 274 8.53 -14.55 6.47
CA SER A 274 7.92 -15.44 5.48
C SER A 274 8.43 -16.89 5.58
N LYS A 275 9.70 -17.12 5.95
CA LYS A 275 10.25 -18.48 6.17
C LYS A 275 9.75 -19.09 7.48
N ASN A 276 9.72 -18.34 8.57
CA ASN A 276 9.30 -18.84 9.89
C ASN A 276 7.79 -19.18 9.94
N SER A 277 6.96 -18.44 9.22
CA SER A 277 5.53 -18.77 9.11
C SER A 277 5.26 -20.02 8.28
N THR A 278 6.13 -20.36 7.33
CA THR A 278 6.00 -21.56 6.48
C THR A 278 6.45 -22.82 7.22
N VAL A 279 7.49 -22.73 8.06
CA VAL A 279 7.99 -23.87 8.87
C VAL A 279 6.97 -24.23 9.96
N LYS A 280 6.39 -23.25 10.66
CA LYS A 280 5.35 -23.50 11.70
C LYS A 280 4.07 -24.13 11.15
N ASN A 281 3.66 -23.80 9.92
CA ASN A 281 2.48 -24.41 9.31
C ASN A 281 2.76 -25.83 8.75
N GLY A 282 3.98 -26.11 8.30
CA GLY A 282 4.41 -27.45 7.87
C GLY A 282 4.50 -28.46 9.02
N GLU A 283 4.90 -28.00 10.22
CA GLU A 283 4.97 -28.86 11.41
C GLU A 283 3.60 -29.14 12.02
N ARG A 284 2.65 -28.20 11.93
CA ARG A 284 1.26 -28.43 12.35
C ARG A 284 0.55 -29.44 11.45
N SER A 285 0.71 -29.34 10.14
CA SER A 285 0.09 -30.28 9.19
C SER A 285 0.65 -31.71 9.29
N LYS A 286 1.89 -31.91 9.74
CA LYS A 286 2.45 -33.22 9.99
C LYS A 286 1.94 -33.85 11.28
N LYS A 287 1.71 -33.05 12.34
CA LYS A 287 1.16 -33.56 13.61
C LYS A 287 -0.32 -33.95 13.52
N ASP A 288 -1.09 -33.30 12.65
CA ASP A 288 -2.50 -33.62 12.45
C ASP A 288 -2.70 -34.91 11.62
N ASN A 289 -1.71 -35.25 10.76
CA ASN A 289 -1.72 -36.52 10.00
C ASN A 289 -1.12 -37.74 10.75
N GLU A 290 -0.41 -37.54 11.84
CA GLU A 290 0.08 -38.65 12.69
C GLU A 290 -0.90 -39.04 13.80
N ASN A 291 -1.96 -38.27 14.03
CA ASN A 291 -2.98 -38.52 15.03
C ASN A 291 -4.36 -38.91 14.44
N SER A 292 -4.43 -39.24 13.15
CA SER A 292 -5.57 -39.84 12.47
C SER A 292 -5.22 -41.25 12.00
#